data_5834a46993c595b7553b2d7a5834e406
#
_entry.id   5834a46993c595b7553b2d7a5834e406
#
_cell.length_a   1.000
_cell.length_b   1.000
_cell.length_c   1.000
_cell.angle_alpha   90.00
_cell.angle_beta   90.00
_cell.angle_gamma   90.00
#
_symmetry.space_group_name_H-M   'P 1'
#
loop_
_entity.id
_entity.type
_entity.pdbx_description
1 polymer ?
#
loop_
_entity_poly.entity_id
_entity_poly.type
_entity_poly.pdbx_seq_one_letter_code
_entity_poly.pdbx_strand_id
1 'polypeptide(L)'
;MEKATGKPLTELFQTYLVEPLELDGAYFGAPSAELKRIARPITRPVPIQPNQKSPTKVRKVSLFDKAMQWSGQDPQDFQDGMIPKGMKKVSFYHDDAIQAIIPAANGVFTANSLAKVYAMISQKGIWKGQQLIRPDVFSELSRVQYTDRDRVMPIPMHWRLGYHRILTLGKTAEQGFGHMGFNGSGAWGDSERGLSFAYTHNFATGSLTGDYRLWALSQESLRCVDAILKGKKGWF
;
A
#
# COMPACT_ATOMS: atom_id res chain seq x y z
N MET A 1 6.15 -18.80 -6.43
CA MET A 1 6.75 -19.25 -5.14
C MET A 1 6.35 -20.70 -4.87
N GLU A 2 5.08 -21.04 -4.74
CA GLU A 2 4.62 -22.40 -4.42
C GLU A 2 5.16 -23.48 -5.36
N LYS A 3 5.13 -23.26 -6.69
CA LYS A 3 5.72 -24.20 -7.67
C LYS A 3 7.24 -24.41 -7.51
N ALA A 4 7.96 -23.41 -7.02
CA ALA A 4 9.41 -23.47 -6.87
C ALA A 4 9.84 -24.10 -5.54
N THR A 5 8.98 -24.04 -4.53
CA THR A 5 9.32 -24.49 -3.16
C THR A 5 8.54 -25.76 -2.74
N GLY A 6 7.45 -26.08 -3.43
CA GLY A 6 6.52 -27.13 -3.01
C GLY A 6 5.68 -26.78 -1.78
N LYS A 7 5.77 -25.53 -1.28
CA LYS A 7 5.12 -25.09 -0.06
C LYS A 7 4.01 -24.09 -0.33
N PRO A 8 2.90 -24.11 0.44
CA PRO A 8 1.85 -23.10 0.38
C PRO A 8 2.38 -21.70 0.68
N LEU A 9 1.80 -20.67 0.05
CA LEU A 9 2.18 -19.28 0.29
C LEU A 9 2.05 -18.88 1.77
N THR A 10 1.02 -19.36 2.44
CA THR A 10 0.80 -19.08 3.88
C THR A 10 1.90 -19.64 4.75
N GLU A 11 2.43 -20.85 4.45
CA GLU A 11 3.58 -21.42 5.15
C GLU A 11 4.84 -20.60 4.89
N LEU A 12 5.09 -20.22 3.64
CA LEU A 12 6.23 -19.38 3.29
C LEU A 12 6.15 -18.02 3.99
N PHE A 13 4.96 -17.40 4.01
CA PHE A 13 4.74 -16.14 4.70
C PHE A 13 4.96 -16.25 6.21
N GLN A 14 4.44 -17.31 6.83
CA GLN A 14 4.63 -17.59 8.24
C GLN A 14 6.11 -17.75 8.58
N THR A 15 6.81 -18.63 7.88
CA THR A 15 8.21 -19.01 8.17
C THR A 15 9.19 -17.85 7.91
N TYR A 16 9.00 -17.09 6.81
CA TYR A 16 10.00 -16.11 6.39
C TYR A 16 9.70 -14.68 6.81
N LEU A 17 8.48 -14.37 7.24
CA LEU A 17 8.10 -13.02 7.66
C LEU A 17 7.46 -12.97 9.04
N VAL A 18 6.39 -13.75 9.28
CA VAL A 18 5.62 -13.64 10.52
C VAL A 18 6.45 -14.02 11.73
N GLU A 19 7.06 -15.19 11.72
CA GLU A 19 7.87 -15.68 12.84
C GLU A 19 9.14 -14.84 13.08
N PRO A 20 10.01 -14.59 12.07
CA PRO A 20 11.23 -13.84 12.30
C PRO A 20 11.00 -12.39 12.74
N LEU A 21 9.93 -11.75 12.28
CA LEU A 21 9.57 -10.38 12.61
C LEU A 21 8.60 -10.27 13.79
N GLU A 22 8.17 -11.40 14.36
CA GLU A 22 7.19 -11.45 15.46
C GLU A 22 5.96 -10.60 15.13
N LEU A 23 5.32 -10.88 13.96
CA LEU A 23 4.16 -10.12 13.51
C LEU A 23 2.89 -10.59 14.22
N ASP A 24 2.07 -9.65 14.69
CA ASP A 24 0.72 -9.91 15.19
C ASP A 24 -0.31 -9.28 14.26
N GLY A 25 -1.28 -10.07 13.83
CA GLY A 25 -2.32 -9.61 12.91
C GLY A 25 -1.78 -9.34 11.50
N ALA A 26 -1.08 -10.34 10.92
CA ALA A 26 -0.56 -10.31 9.56
C ALA A 26 -0.98 -11.59 8.83
N TYR A 27 -1.88 -11.47 7.83
CA TYR A 27 -2.48 -12.63 7.17
C TYR A 27 -2.66 -12.41 5.67
N PHE A 28 -2.43 -13.47 4.90
CA PHE A 28 -3.04 -13.72 3.60
C PHE A 28 -4.04 -14.87 3.79
N GLY A 29 -5.34 -14.54 3.83
CA GLY A 29 -6.38 -15.46 4.29
C GLY A 29 -6.41 -15.52 5.81
N ALA A 30 -7.16 -14.62 6.44
CA ALA A 30 -7.23 -14.58 7.90
C ALA A 30 -7.95 -15.81 8.47
N PRO A 31 -7.44 -16.43 9.54
CA PRO A 31 -8.13 -17.52 10.22
C PRO A 31 -9.50 -17.08 10.78
N SER A 32 -10.46 -17.98 10.82
CA SER A 32 -11.80 -17.69 11.35
C SER A 32 -11.78 -17.13 12.78
N ALA A 33 -10.85 -17.57 13.62
CA ALA A 33 -10.67 -17.07 14.98
C ALA A 33 -10.31 -15.58 15.04
N GLU A 34 -9.64 -15.06 14.01
CA GLU A 34 -9.15 -13.67 13.92
C GLU A 34 -10.18 -12.69 13.33
N LEU A 35 -11.26 -13.18 12.73
CA LEU A 35 -12.28 -12.34 12.08
C LEU A 35 -12.86 -11.25 13.00
N LYS A 36 -12.98 -11.53 14.30
CA LYS A 36 -13.48 -10.58 15.29
C LYS A 36 -12.51 -9.42 15.56
N ARG A 37 -11.22 -9.59 15.30
CA ARG A 37 -10.20 -8.54 15.46
C ARG A 37 -10.09 -7.64 14.23
N ILE A 38 -10.67 -8.04 13.09
CA ILE A 38 -10.52 -7.31 11.83
C ILE A 38 -11.48 -6.14 11.80
N ALA A 39 -10.95 -4.94 11.68
CA ALA A 39 -11.72 -3.72 11.54
C ALA A 39 -12.53 -3.73 10.23
N ARG A 40 -13.84 -3.55 10.34
CA ARG A 40 -14.74 -3.48 9.19
C ARG A 40 -14.72 -2.10 8.56
N PRO A 41 -14.94 -1.99 7.25
CA PRO A 41 -14.89 -0.70 6.57
C PRO A 41 -16.06 0.18 7.03
N ILE A 42 -15.73 1.44 7.27
CA ILE A 42 -16.69 2.50 7.52
C ILE A 42 -16.82 3.32 6.23
N THR A 43 -18.03 3.43 5.72
CA THR A 43 -18.36 4.30 4.59
C THR A 43 -19.08 5.54 5.09
N ARG A 44 -18.95 6.66 4.37
CA ARG A 44 -19.83 7.81 4.63
C ARG A 44 -21.27 7.40 4.39
N PRO A 45 -22.21 7.72 5.31
CA PRO A 45 -23.62 7.58 5.01
C PRO A 45 -23.93 8.39 3.74
N VAL A 46 -24.38 7.70 2.71
CA VAL A 46 -24.95 8.41 1.54
C VAL A 46 -26.35 8.84 1.99
N PRO A 47 -26.68 10.15 1.96
CA PRO A 47 -28.04 10.59 2.26
C PRO A 47 -29.00 9.88 1.29
N ILE A 48 -29.89 9.05 1.81
CA ILE A 48 -30.94 8.41 1.04
C ILE A 48 -31.91 9.53 0.65
N GLN A 49 -31.83 9.99 -0.59
CA GLN A 49 -32.87 10.85 -1.14
C GLN A 49 -34.02 9.95 -1.58
N PRO A 50 -35.19 9.98 -0.90
CA PRO A 50 -36.37 9.26 -1.37
C PRO A 50 -36.76 9.83 -2.73
N ASN A 51 -36.86 8.97 -3.75
CA ASN A 51 -37.31 9.27 -5.12
C ASN A 51 -36.29 9.77 -6.16
N GLN A 52 -35.02 9.48 -6.08
CA GLN A 52 -34.21 9.52 -7.29
C GLN A 52 -34.22 8.16 -8.00
N LYS A 53 -34.97 8.05 -9.12
CA LYS A 53 -34.71 7.07 -10.17
C LYS A 53 -33.23 7.23 -10.51
N SER A 54 -32.46 6.13 -10.43
CA SER A 54 -31.04 6.15 -10.82
C SER A 54 -30.91 6.82 -12.19
N PRO A 55 -30.37 8.02 -12.30
CA PRO A 55 -30.05 8.53 -13.61
C PRO A 55 -28.92 7.65 -14.14
N THR A 56 -29.03 7.21 -15.37
CA THR A 56 -27.88 6.80 -16.17
C THR A 56 -26.93 8.00 -16.20
N LYS A 57 -26.07 8.09 -15.15
CA LYS A 57 -25.13 9.21 -15.06
C LYS A 57 -24.13 9.04 -16.19
N VAL A 58 -24.33 9.82 -17.25
CA VAL A 58 -23.21 10.20 -18.12
C VAL A 58 -22.13 10.73 -17.19
N ARG A 59 -21.03 9.99 -17.07
CA ARG A 59 -19.92 10.34 -16.19
C ARG A 59 -19.42 11.72 -16.59
N LYS A 60 -19.61 12.71 -15.74
CA LYS A 60 -19.01 14.03 -15.95
C LYS A 60 -17.50 13.86 -15.92
N VAL A 61 -16.81 14.29 -16.98
CA VAL A 61 -15.35 14.29 -17.07
C VAL A 61 -14.81 15.10 -15.90
N SER A 62 -14.09 14.46 -15.00
CA SER A 62 -13.51 15.11 -13.83
C SER A 62 -12.29 15.96 -14.21
N LEU A 63 -11.87 16.89 -13.36
CA LEU A 63 -10.60 17.59 -13.54
C LEU A 63 -9.41 16.62 -13.60
N PHE A 64 -9.48 15.52 -12.86
CA PHE A 64 -8.51 14.45 -12.91
C PHE A 64 -8.49 13.77 -14.29
N ASP A 65 -9.64 13.43 -14.86
CA ASP A 65 -9.73 12.83 -16.20
C ASP A 65 -9.13 13.77 -17.26
N LYS A 66 -9.41 15.07 -17.15
CA LYS A 66 -8.83 16.09 -18.06
C LYS A 66 -7.31 16.17 -17.93
N ALA A 67 -6.80 16.16 -16.70
CA ALA A 67 -5.36 16.17 -16.45
C ALA A 67 -4.68 14.90 -17.00
N MET A 68 -5.30 13.74 -16.87
CA MET A 68 -4.81 12.50 -17.46
C MET A 68 -4.79 12.60 -19.01
N GLN A 69 -5.88 13.03 -19.63
CA GLN A 69 -5.97 13.19 -21.08
C GLN A 69 -4.94 14.19 -21.60
N TRP A 70 -4.83 15.34 -20.94
CA TRP A 70 -3.79 16.33 -21.29
C TRP A 70 -2.39 15.77 -21.18
N SER A 71 -2.19 14.85 -20.27
CA SER A 71 -0.94 14.15 -20.08
C SER A 71 -0.76 12.94 -21.03
N GLY A 72 -1.69 12.69 -21.95
CA GLY A 72 -1.64 11.59 -22.94
C GLY A 72 -1.99 10.21 -22.38
N GLN A 73 -2.69 10.15 -21.24
CA GLN A 73 -3.20 8.91 -20.66
C GLN A 73 -4.70 8.80 -20.86
N ASP A 74 -5.20 7.56 -21.02
CA ASP A 74 -6.62 7.29 -21.07
C ASP A 74 -7.17 7.03 -19.66
N PRO A 75 -8.11 7.85 -19.15
CA PRO A 75 -8.78 7.59 -17.89
C PRO A 75 -9.51 6.25 -17.84
N GLN A 76 -9.86 5.67 -18.98
CA GLN A 76 -10.49 4.37 -19.04
C GLN A 76 -9.48 3.24 -18.77
N ASP A 77 -8.28 3.33 -19.34
CA ASP A 77 -7.18 2.39 -19.06
C ASP A 77 -6.85 2.36 -17.58
N PHE A 78 -6.79 3.53 -16.94
CA PHE A 78 -6.61 3.64 -15.49
C PHE A 78 -7.72 2.91 -14.72
N GLN A 79 -8.99 3.11 -15.09
CA GLN A 79 -10.11 2.46 -14.42
C GLN A 79 -10.09 0.94 -14.61
N ASP A 80 -9.89 0.48 -15.84
CA ASP A 80 -9.91 -0.93 -16.17
C ASP A 80 -8.70 -1.67 -15.56
N GLY A 81 -7.56 -0.98 -15.43
CA GLY A 81 -6.38 -1.49 -14.72
C GLY A 81 -6.58 -1.59 -13.20
N MET A 82 -7.25 -0.59 -12.60
CA MET A 82 -7.47 -0.57 -11.15
C MET A 82 -8.68 -1.38 -10.71
N ILE A 83 -9.73 -1.45 -11.52
CA ILE A 83 -10.97 -2.18 -11.21
C ILE A 83 -11.37 -3.06 -12.40
N PRO A 84 -10.79 -4.25 -12.55
CA PRO A 84 -11.14 -5.16 -13.63
C PRO A 84 -12.62 -5.48 -13.71
N LYS A 85 -13.11 -5.80 -14.91
CA LYS A 85 -14.51 -6.18 -15.13
C LYS A 85 -14.90 -7.34 -14.22
N GLY A 86 -16.02 -7.20 -13.51
CA GLY A 86 -16.51 -8.20 -12.55
C GLY A 86 -16.11 -7.92 -11.09
N MET A 87 -15.06 -7.16 -10.81
CA MET A 87 -14.63 -6.81 -9.45
C MET A 87 -15.69 -6.06 -8.64
N LYS A 88 -16.58 -5.31 -9.29
CA LYS A 88 -17.70 -4.61 -8.64
C LYS A 88 -18.70 -5.56 -7.96
N LYS A 89 -18.67 -6.84 -8.28
CA LYS A 89 -19.52 -7.89 -7.67
C LYS A 89 -18.86 -8.56 -6.45
N VAL A 90 -17.57 -8.32 -6.24
CA VAL A 90 -16.79 -8.91 -5.15
C VAL A 90 -16.61 -7.87 -4.05
N SER A 91 -17.04 -8.20 -2.84
CA SER A 91 -16.74 -7.41 -1.67
C SER A 91 -15.55 -8.04 -0.92
N PHE A 92 -14.41 -7.37 -0.94
CA PHE A 92 -13.22 -7.79 -0.18
C PHE A 92 -13.40 -7.70 1.34
N TYR A 93 -14.56 -7.24 1.80
CA TYR A 93 -14.87 -7.06 3.21
C TYR A 93 -15.79 -8.14 3.78
N HIS A 94 -16.23 -9.08 2.95
CA HIS A 94 -16.92 -10.28 3.41
C HIS A 94 -15.93 -11.28 4.02
N ASP A 95 -16.40 -12.06 4.98
CA ASP A 95 -15.58 -13.05 5.68
C ASP A 95 -14.93 -14.04 4.72
N ASP A 96 -15.66 -14.52 3.74
CA ASP A 96 -15.14 -15.42 2.70
C ASP A 96 -13.96 -14.81 1.92
N ALA A 97 -14.07 -13.53 1.57
CA ALA A 97 -12.99 -12.83 0.86
C ALA A 97 -11.80 -12.56 1.78
N ILE A 98 -12.04 -12.25 3.05
CA ILE A 98 -10.98 -12.04 4.05
C ILE A 98 -10.22 -13.33 4.33
N GLN A 99 -10.91 -14.46 4.33
CA GLN A 99 -10.33 -15.80 4.53
C GLN A 99 -9.70 -16.40 3.27
N ALA A 100 -10.03 -15.89 2.09
CA ALA A 100 -9.41 -16.33 0.85
C ALA A 100 -7.95 -15.88 0.75
N ILE A 101 -7.12 -16.65 0.06
CA ILE A 101 -5.71 -16.30 -0.19
C ILE A 101 -5.62 -15.58 -1.53
N ILE A 102 -5.68 -14.24 -1.50
CA ILE A 102 -5.57 -13.37 -2.69
C ILE A 102 -4.46 -12.35 -2.43
N PRO A 103 -3.18 -12.72 -2.55
CA PRO A 103 -2.04 -11.91 -2.10
C PRO A 103 -1.99 -10.50 -2.69
N ALA A 104 -2.54 -10.33 -3.89
CA ALA A 104 -2.56 -9.04 -4.58
C ALA A 104 -3.61 -8.05 -4.04
N ALA A 105 -4.57 -8.50 -3.20
CA ALA A 105 -5.73 -7.68 -2.89
C ALA A 105 -6.22 -7.70 -1.44
N ASN A 106 -6.02 -8.80 -0.69
CA ASN A 106 -6.68 -8.97 0.59
C ASN A 106 -5.75 -9.25 1.79
N GLY A 107 -4.52 -8.78 1.73
CA GLY A 107 -3.65 -8.82 2.90
C GLY A 107 -4.29 -8.07 4.08
N VAL A 108 -4.33 -8.72 5.25
CA VAL A 108 -4.82 -8.14 6.51
C VAL A 108 -3.62 -7.89 7.40
N PHE A 109 -3.42 -6.65 7.82
CA PHE A 109 -2.26 -6.27 8.61
C PHE A 109 -2.61 -5.23 9.67
N THR A 110 -1.98 -5.35 10.84
CA THR A 110 -1.87 -4.21 11.75
C THR A 110 -0.82 -3.22 11.26
N ALA A 111 -0.94 -1.95 11.60
CA ALA A 111 0.07 -0.94 11.29
C ALA A 111 1.43 -1.31 11.89
N ASN A 112 1.44 -1.88 13.11
CA ASN A 112 2.67 -2.32 13.78
C ASN A 112 3.38 -3.43 12.98
N SER A 113 2.63 -4.44 12.51
CA SER A 113 3.22 -5.52 11.70
C SER A 113 3.81 -5.02 10.39
N LEU A 114 3.09 -4.13 9.68
CA LEU A 114 3.63 -3.50 8.48
C LEU A 114 4.87 -2.64 8.79
N ALA A 115 4.84 -1.87 9.87
CA ALA A 115 5.99 -1.07 10.28
C ALA A 115 7.23 -1.92 10.56
N LYS A 116 7.09 -3.10 11.18
CA LYS A 116 8.21 -4.05 11.39
C LYS A 116 8.78 -4.57 10.08
N VAL A 117 7.92 -4.96 9.11
CA VAL A 117 8.37 -5.38 7.77
C VAL A 117 9.19 -4.28 7.11
N TYR A 118 8.69 -3.04 7.11
CA TYR A 118 9.38 -1.93 6.50
C TYR A 118 10.58 -1.41 7.34
N ALA A 119 10.61 -1.67 8.66
CA ALA A 119 11.80 -1.44 9.47
C ALA A 119 12.95 -2.37 9.07
N MET A 120 12.67 -3.65 8.84
CA MET A 120 13.63 -4.60 8.28
C MET A 120 14.12 -4.12 6.90
N ILE A 121 13.22 -3.63 6.04
CA ILE A 121 13.57 -3.04 4.73
C ILE A 121 14.44 -1.80 4.90
N SER A 122 14.11 -0.87 5.82
CA SER A 122 14.90 0.34 6.09
C SER A 122 16.30 0.02 6.63
N GLN A 123 16.48 -1.14 7.22
CA GLN A 123 17.77 -1.69 7.67
C GLN A 123 18.42 -2.61 6.63
N LYS A 124 18.06 -2.48 5.34
CA LYS A 124 18.63 -3.24 4.22
C LYS A 124 18.52 -4.76 4.39
N GLY A 125 17.38 -5.20 4.90
CA GLY A 125 17.09 -6.63 5.11
C GLY A 125 17.58 -7.19 6.44
N ILE A 126 18.02 -6.34 7.38
CA ILE A 126 18.45 -6.74 8.71
C ILE A 126 17.30 -6.51 9.72
N TRP A 127 17.07 -7.46 10.60
CA TRP A 127 16.17 -7.36 11.73
C TRP A 127 16.80 -7.90 13.01
N LYS A 128 16.82 -7.08 14.08
CA LYS A 128 17.46 -7.45 15.36
C LYS A 128 18.89 -8.03 15.22
N GLY A 129 19.67 -7.50 14.26
CA GLY A 129 21.02 -7.96 13.97
C GLY A 129 21.12 -9.20 13.07
N GLN A 130 20.00 -9.81 12.69
CA GLN A 130 19.96 -10.96 11.78
C GLN A 130 19.68 -10.51 10.34
N GLN A 131 20.46 -11.01 9.38
CA GLN A 131 20.23 -10.77 7.96
C GLN A 131 19.11 -11.71 7.46
N LEU A 132 17.91 -11.15 7.21
CA LEU A 132 16.76 -11.87 6.68
C LEU A 132 16.67 -11.82 5.14
N ILE A 133 17.11 -10.72 4.54
CA ILE A 133 17.22 -10.59 3.09
C ILE A 133 18.69 -10.42 2.73
N ARG A 134 19.23 -11.30 1.92
CA ARG A 134 20.63 -11.20 1.48
C ARG A 134 20.91 -9.85 0.82
N PRO A 135 22.12 -9.26 0.98
CA PRO A 135 22.45 -7.94 0.44
C PRO A 135 22.29 -7.82 -1.08
N ASP A 136 22.65 -8.86 -1.84
CA ASP A 136 22.47 -8.92 -3.29
C ASP A 136 20.98 -8.89 -3.68
N VAL A 137 20.14 -9.65 -3.00
CA VAL A 137 18.69 -9.65 -3.20
C VAL A 137 18.08 -8.30 -2.81
N PHE A 138 18.53 -7.70 -1.70
CA PHE A 138 18.07 -6.38 -1.30
C PHE A 138 18.45 -5.30 -2.32
N SER A 139 19.65 -5.37 -2.87
CA SER A 139 20.11 -4.45 -3.92
C SER A 139 19.17 -4.49 -5.15
N GLU A 140 18.83 -5.69 -5.62
CA GLU A 140 17.90 -5.85 -6.73
C GLU A 140 16.47 -5.41 -6.39
N LEU A 141 15.99 -5.74 -5.19
CA LEU A 141 14.65 -5.37 -4.73
C LEU A 141 14.48 -3.85 -4.62
N SER A 142 15.52 -3.15 -4.16
CA SER A 142 15.48 -1.70 -3.93
C SER A 142 15.80 -0.88 -5.18
N ARG A 143 16.42 -1.49 -6.20
CA ARG A 143 16.80 -0.81 -7.44
C ARG A 143 15.56 -0.38 -8.23
N VAL A 144 15.57 0.86 -8.70
CA VAL A 144 14.53 1.37 -9.61
C VAL A 144 14.68 0.65 -10.96
N GLN A 145 13.62 -0.07 -11.36
CA GLN A 145 13.58 -0.83 -12.60
C GLN A 145 13.06 0.01 -13.77
N TYR A 146 12.15 0.95 -13.47
CA TYR A 146 11.44 1.72 -14.47
C TYR A 146 11.10 3.11 -13.95
N THR A 147 11.51 4.14 -14.66
CA THR A 147 11.33 5.56 -14.32
C THR A 147 10.40 6.29 -15.26
N ASP A 148 10.14 5.71 -16.45
CA ASP A 148 9.33 6.37 -17.44
C ASP A 148 7.88 6.46 -17.00
N ARG A 149 7.11 7.14 -17.80
CA ARG A 149 5.70 7.35 -17.54
C ARG A 149 4.94 6.03 -17.63
N ASP A 150 4.23 5.69 -16.57
CA ASP A 150 3.33 4.56 -16.55
C ASP A 150 2.10 4.80 -17.46
N ARG A 151 1.58 3.75 -18.08
CA ARG A 151 0.36 3.86 -18.91
C ARG A 151 -0.91 3.94 -18.10
N VAL A 152 -0.90 3.40 -16.89
CA VAL A 152 -2.04 3.31 -15.99
C VAL A 152 -1.96 4.40 -14.92
N MET A 153 -0.82 4.50 -14.23
CA MET A 153 -0.66 5.45 -13.12
C MET A 153 -0.41 6.86 -13.65
N PRO A 154 -1.08 7.89 -13.08
CA PRO A 154 -1.02 9.27 -13.60
C PRO A 154 0.31 9.98 -13.32
N ILE A 155 1.18 9.37 -12.52
CA ILE A 155 2.47 9.92 -12.14
C ILE A 155 3.59 8.86 -12.28
N PRO A 156 4.85 9.27 -12.51
CA PRO A 156 5.97 8.33 -12.50
C PRO A 156 6.09 7.64 -11.14
N MET A 157 6.00 6.32 -11.13
CA MET A 157 5.97 5.52 -9.91
C MET A 157 7.36 5.09 -9.44
N HIS A 158 8.37 5.15 -10.30
CA HIS A 158 9.72 4.63 -10.04
C HIS A 158 9.63 3.20 -9.51
N TRP A 159 9.08 2.33 -10.35
CA TRP A 159 8.82 0.94 -10.02
C TRP A 159 10.08 0.18 -9.63
N ARG A 160 9.97 -0.60 -8.60
CA ARG A 160 10.93 -1.59 -8.11
C ARG A 160 10.30 -2.98 -8.15
N LEU A 161 10.98 -4.00 -7.68
CA LEU A 161 10.42 -5.35 -7.63
C LEU A 161 9.30 -5.44 -6.57
N GLY A 162 8.05 -5.21 -7.00
CA GLY A 162 6.86 -5.24 -6.15
C GLY A 162 6.57 -3.95 -5.35
N TYR A 163 7.36 -2.89 -5.55
CA TYR A 163 7.23 -1.63 -4.81
C TYR A 163 7.27 -0.41 -5.74
N HIS A 164 6.90 0.73 -5.22
CA HIS A 164 7.03 2.03 -5.87
C HIS A 164 7.62 3.08 -4.91
N ARG A 165 7.99 4.25 -5.44
CA ARG A 165 8.47 5.36 -4.61
C ARG A 165 7.46 5.79 -3.55
N ILE A 166 7.92 6.41 -2.48
CA ILE A 166 7.04 7.06 -1.50
C ILE A 166 6.30 8.22 -2.17
N LEU A 167 4.99 8.28 -1.96
CA LEU A 167 4.16 9.38 -2.42
C LEU A 167 4.01 10.42 -1.31
N THR A 168 4.41 11.66 -1.60
CA THR A 168 4.40 12.79 -0.67
C THR A 168 3.86 14.04 -1.35
N LEU A 169 3.61 15.09 -0.58
CA LEU A 169 3.12 16.38 -1.08
C LEU A 169 4.25 17.33 -1.56
N GLY A 170 5.47 16.85 -1.71
CA GLY A 170 6.57 17.66 -2.22
C GLY A 170 7.96 17.18 -1.83
N LYS A 171 8.14 16.63 -0.63
CA LYS A 171 9.44 16.09 -0.22
C LYS A 171 9.76 14.79 -0.96
N THR A 172 10.98 14.66 -1.41
CA THR A 172 11.46 13.42 -2.05
C THR A 172 12.23 12.55 -1.06
N ALA A 173 12.17 11.24 -1.28
CA ALA A 173 12.94 10.23 -0.56
C ALA A 173 13.35 9.16 -1.58
N GLU A 174 14.51 9.36 -2.20
CA GLU A 174 14.94 8.52 -3.34
C GLU A 174 15.18 7.07 -2.95
N GLN A 175 15.72 6.85 -1.73
CA GLN A 175 15.95 5.52 -1.18
C GLN A 175 14.73 4.95 -0.47
N GLY A 176 13.66 5.74 -0.38
CA GLY A 176 12.41 5.32 0.23
C GLY A 176 11.48 4.65 -0.77
N PHE A 177 10.93 3.51 -0.40
CA PHE A 177 9.96 2.77 -1.22
C PHE A 177 9.01 1.94 -0.36
N GLY A 178 7.89 1.64 -0.95
CA GLY A 178 6.83 0.85 -0.31
C GLY A 178 5.66 0.64 -1.24
N HIS A 179 4.48 0.53 -0.67
CA HIS A 179 3.26 0.40 -1.45
C HIS A 179 2.12 1.19 -0.80
N MET A 180 1.34 1.85 -1.64
CA MET A 180 0.09 2.49 -1.28
C MET A 180 -1.06 1.67 -1.85
N GLY A 181 -1.89 1.12 -0.97
CA GLY A 181 -3.02 0.30 -1.35
C GLY A 181 -4.25 1.11 -1.74
N PHE A 182 -5.20 0.40 -2.32
CA PHE A 182 -6.55 0.91 -2.55
C PHE A 182 -7.13 1.48 -1.25
N ASN A 183 -7.87 2.57 -1.32
CA ASN A 183 -8.39 3.35 -0.19
C ASN A 183 -7.35 4.08 0.67
N GLY A 184 -6.05 3.91 0.45
CA GLY A 184 -5.02 4.75 1.05
C GLY A 184 -4.37 4.24 2.32
N SER A 185 -4.57 2.97 2.70
CA SER A 185 -3.64 2.31 3.61
C SER A 185 -2.33 2.06 2.90
N GLY A 186 -1.21 2.18 3.58
CA GLY A 186 0.09 1.96 2.96
C GLY A 186 1.23 1.94 3.96
N ALA A 187 2.37 1.47 3.50
CA ALA A 187 3.58 1.44 4.30
C ALA A 187 4.83 1.55 3.41
N TRP A 188 5.92 2.04 3.98
CA TRP A 188 7.17 2.23 3.28
C TRP A 188 8.36 2.23 4.25
N GLY A 189 9.55 1.98 3.72
CA GLY A 189 10.82 2.11 4.41
C GLY A 189 11.77 3.00 3.65
N ASP A 190 12.64 3.72 4.36
CA ASP A 190 13.69 4.55 3.80
C ASP A 190 15.03 4.18 4.46
N SER A 191 15.91 3.56 3.68
CA SER A 191 17.19 3.09 4.18
C SER A 191 18.23 4.20 4.37
N GLU A 192 18.05 5.35 3.75
CA GLU A 192 18.90 6.53 3.98
C GLU A 192 18.66 7.14 5.36
N ARG A 193 17.39 7.16 5.78
CA ARG A 193 16.96 7.73 7.06
C ARG A 193 16.79 6.71 8.17
N GLY A 194 16.90 5.41 7.88
CA GLY A 194 16.58 4.35 8.82
C GLY A 194 15.13 4.41 9.32
N LEU A 195 14.22 4.90 8.48
CA LEU A 195 12.83 5.18 8.85
C LEU A 195 11.89 4.14 8.24
N SER A 196 10.96 3.64 9.04
CA SER A 196 9.80 2.90 8.56
C SER A 196 8.51 3.63 8.92
N PHE A 197 7.52 3.50 8.07
CA PHE A 197 6.21 4.11 8.25
C PHE A 197 5.12 3.16 7.81
N ALA A 198 4.05 3.06 8.60
CA ALA A 198 2.85 2.32 8.21
C ALA A 198 1.59 3.06 8.68
N TYR A 199 0.64 3.15 7.79
CA TYR A 199 -0.67 3.76 8.03
C TYR A 199 -1.76 2.82 7.55
N THR A 200 -2.60 2.37 8.48
CA THR A 200 -3.77 1.54 8.18
C THR A 200 -5.02 2.20 8.72
N HIS A 201 -6.09 2.10 7.98
CA HIS A 201 -7.40 2.61 8.41
C HIS A 201 -8.52 1.78 7.77
N ASN A 202 -9.70 1.87 8.35
CA ASN A 202 -10.91 1.17 7.87
C ASN A 202 -11.93 2.10 7.19
N PHE A 203 -11.58 3.34 6.88
CA PHE A 203 -12.47 4.26 6.18
C PHE A 203 -12.40 4.02 4.68
N ALA A 204 -13.47 3.51 4.08
CA ALA A 204 -13.54 3.28 2.64
C ALA A 204 -13.74 4.61 1.89
N THR A 205 -12.66 5.19 1.39
CA THR A 205 -12.68 6.46 0.65
C THR A 205 -13.20 6.31 -0.78
N GLY A 206 -13.14 5.10 -1.33
CA GLY A 206 -13.40 4.84 -2.75
C GLY A 206 -12.35 5.45 -3.69
N SER A 207 -11.24 5.96 -3.17
CA SER A 207 -10.18 6.55 -3.96
C SER A 207 -9.28 5.49 -4.59
N LEU A 208 -9.11 5.54 -5.90
CA LEU A 208 -8.21 4.67 -6.64
C LEU A 208 -6.73 5.09 -6.51
N THR A 209 -6.47 6.36 -6.19
CA THR A 209 -5.13 6.94 -6.05
C THR A 209 -4.65 6.99 -4.61
N GLY A 210 -5.35 6.32 -3.70
CA GLY A 210 -5.06 6.33 -2.28
C GLY A 210 -5.69 7.53 -1.55
N ASP A 211 -5.22 7.80 -0.36
CA ASP A 211 -5.75 8.84 0.52
C ASP A 211 -4.70 9.92 0.76
N TYR A 212 -5.09 11.18 0.62
CA TYR A 212 -4.21 12.33 0.84
C TYR A 212 -3.58 12.34 2.24
N ARG A 213 -4.24 11.72 3.23
CA ARG A 213 -3.71 11.59 4.60
C ARG A 213 -2.42 10.79 4.62
N LEU A 214 -2.35 9.70 3.86
CA LEU A 214 -1.10 8.92 3.72
C LEU A 214 0.02 9.80 3.16
N TRP A 215 -0.27 10.61 2.13
CA TRP A 215 0.72 11.49 1.51
C TRP A 215 1.19 12.58 2.47
N ALA A 216 0.24 13.22 3.19
CA ALA A 216 0.53 14.24 4.17
C ALA A 216 1.35 13.71 5.35
N LEU A 217 0.94 12.55 5.91
CA LEU A 217 1.65 11.91 7.01
C LEU A 217 3.05 11.44 6.59
N SER A 218 3.20 10.89 5.39
CA SER A 218 4.51 10.52 4.83
C SER A 218 5.41 11.75 4.70
N GLN A 219 4.86 12.87 4.18
CA GLN A 219 5.57 14.14 4.06
C GLN A 219 6.09 14.63 5.42
N GLU A 220 5.22 14.67 6.44
CA GLU A 220 5.58 15.17 7.77
C GLU A 220 6.56 14.23 8.48
N SER A 221 6.40 12.91 8.33
CA SER A 221 7.36 11.95 8.90
C SER A 221 8.77 12.16 8.35
N LEU A 222 8.91 12.37 7.04
CA LEU A 222 10.20 12.70 6.43
C LEU A 222 10.76 14.03 6.91
N ARG A 223 9.91 15.05 7.08
CA ARG A 223 10.34 16.36 7.62
C ARG A 223 10.85 16.25 9.05
N CYS A 224 10.12 15.55 9.92
CA CYS A 224 10.50 15.34 11.31
C CYS A 224 11.85 14.63 11.42
N VAL A 225 12.01 13.52 10.71
CA VAL A 225 13.27 12.76 10.76
C VAL A 225 14.45 13.58 10.21
N ASP A 226 14.26 14.31 9.11
CA ASP A 226 15.32 15.18 8.58
C ASP A 226 15.70 16.31 9.56
N ALA A 227 14.74 16.83 10.32
CA ALA A 227 15.03 17.82 11.36
C ALA A 227 15.85 17.23 12.52
N ILE A 228 15.53 16.00 12.94
CA ILE A 228 16.27 15.26 13.96
C ILE A 228 17.70 14.98 13.48
N LEU A 229 17.87 14.44 12.29
CA LEU A 229 19.18 14.11 11.70
C LEU A 229 20.07 15.36 11.50
N LYS A 230 19.48 16.53 11.30
CA LYS A 230 20.20 17.81 11.20
C LYS A 230 20.45 18.48 12.56
N GLY A 231 20.17 17.82 13.67
CA GLY A 231 20.34 18.37 15.02
C GLY A 231 19.39 19.53 15.37
N LYS A 232 18.34 19.74 14.59
CA LYS A 232 17.29 20.69 14.94
C LYS A 232 16.36 20.01 15.96
N LYS A 233 16.20 20.62 17.14
CA LYS A 233 15.20 20.18 18.12
C LYS A 233 13.84 20.12 17.42
N GLY A 234 13.19 18.96 17.46
CA GLY A 234 11.88 18.77 16.89
C GLY A 234 10.87 19.76 17.48
N TRP A 235 9.89 20.10 16.69
CA TRP A 235 8.71 20.80 17.15
C TRP A 235 7.86 19.79 17.95
N PHE A 236 7.96 19.87 19.26
CA PHE A 236 7.00 19.32 20.24
C PHE A 236 6.46 20.47 21.05
#